data_8a0db3c125b0164ff0d3e7026fd2f460
#
_entry.id   8a0db3c125b0164ff0d3e7026fd2f460
#
_cell.length_a   1.000
_cell.length_b   1.000
_cell.length_c   1.000
_cell.angle_alpha   90.00
_cell.angle_beta   90.00
_cell.angle_gamma   90.00
#
_symmetry.space_group_name_H-M   'P 1'
#
loop_
_entity.id
_entity.type
_entity.pdbx_description
1 polymer ?
#
loop_
_entity_poly.entity_id
_entity_poly.type
_entity_poly.pdbx_seq_one_letter_code
_entity_poly.pdbx_strand_id
1 'polypeptide(L)'
;MLHHVELWVPDLHRALASLGWLLEVLGYALFQSWEGGRSWRLGPIYLVIEQSPALTADEHDRCRPGLNHLAFHVEDATTLEKLVADAAQHGWHLMFPERHPYAGGTQHYAAYLENDDGFEVELVAINSPERK
;
A
#
# COMPACT_ATOMS: atom_id res chain seq x y z
N MET A 1 -5.93 8.41 -17.94
CA MET A 1 -5.46 8.54 -16.53
C MET A 1 -6.50 7.98 -15.59
N LEU A 2 -6.07 7.28 -14.54
CA LEU A 2 -6.99 6.78 -13.52
C LEU A 2 -7.70 7.94 -12.82
N HIS A 3 -8.98 7.75 -12.51
CA HIS A 3 -9.76 8.68 -11.69
C HIS A 3 -9.62 8.30 -10.22
N HIS A 4 -9.92 7.06 -9.89
CA HIS A 4 -9.77 6.51 -8.54
C HIS A 4 -9.67 4.99 -8.57
N VAL A 5 -9.24 4.42 -7.45
CA VAL A 5 -9.24 2.99 -7.18
C VAL A 5 -10.04 2.77 -5.90
N GLU A 6 -10.86 1.73 -5.88
CA GLU A 6 -11.66 1.39 -4.71
C GLU A 6 -11.27 0.00 -4.21
N LEU A 7 -10.87 -0.07 -2.93
CA LEU A 7 -10.55 -1.32 -2.25
C LEU A 7 -11.62 -1.61 -1.22
N TRP A 8 -12.15 -2.82 -1.25
CA TRP A 8 -13.04 -3.29 -0.20
C TRP A 8 -12.25 -4.11 0.81
N VAL A 9 -12.39 -3.77 2.08
CA VAL A 9 -11.62 -4.35 3.18
C VAL A 9 -12.56 -5.05 4.17
N PRO A 10 -12.09 -6.12 4.85
CA PRO A 10 -12.95 -6.84 5.79
C PRO A 10 -13.20 -6.07 7.08
N ASP A 11 -12.31 -5.15 7.46
CA ASP A 11 -12.41 -4.39 8.69
C ASP A 11 -11.83 -3.00 8.46
N LEU A 12 -12.69 -1.99 8.49
CA LEU A 12 -12.28 -0.61 8.20
C LEU A 12 -11.28 -0.09 9.23
N HIS A 13 -11.48 -0.39 10.51
CA HIS A 13 -10.60 0.09 11.56
C HIS A 13 -9.16 -0.41 11.38
N ARG A 14 -8.99 -1.70 11.10
CA ARG A 14 -7.65 -2.26 10.80
C ARG A 14 -7.07 -1.66 9.53
N ALA A 15 -7.88 -1.49 8.49
CA ALA A 15 -7.42 -0.91 7.24
C ALA A 15 -6.97 0.55 7.41
N LEU A 16 -7.65 1.33 8.24
CA LEU A 16 -7.24 2.70 8.55
C LEU A 16 -5.88 2.72 9.24
N ALA A 17 -5.62 1.77 10.13
CA ALA A 17 -4.33 1.69 10.84
C ALA A 17 -3.16 1.34 9.91
N SER A 18 -3.38 0.52 8.89
CA SER A 18 -2.32 0.10 7.95
C SER A 18 -2.34 0.93 6.65
N LEU A 19 -3.36 0.74 5.82
CA LEU A 19 -3.47 1.43 4.53
C LEU A 19 -3.65 2.94 4.69
N GLY A 20 -4.48 3.37 5.65
CA GLY A 20 -4.69 4.79 5.91
C GLY A 20 -3.40 5.48 6.34
N TRP A 21 -2.67 4.87 7.28
CA TRP A 21 -1.37 5.38 7.70
C TRP A 21 -0.41 5.50 6.51
N LEU A 22 -0.33 4.45 5.67
CA LEU A 22 0.57 4.44 4.53
C LEU A 22 0.25 5.56 3.54
N LEU A 23 -1.01 5.72 3.19
CA LEU A 23 -1.41 6.77 2.24
C LEU A 23 -1.06 8.15 2.77
N GLU A 24 -1.26 8.40 4.07
CA GLU A 24 -0.93 9.69 4.67
C GLU A 24 0.58 9.97 4.66
N VAL A 25 1.41 8.99 5.00
CA VAL A 25 2.88 9.19 4.95
C VAL A 25 3.39 9.32 3.53
N LEU A 26 2.68 8.79 2.54
CA LEU A 26 3.00 8.97 1.12
C LEU A 26 2.52 10.31 0.56
N GLY A 27 1.87 11.14 1.38
CA GLY A 27 1.45 12.48 0.98
C GLY A 27 0.00 12.60 0.51
N TYR A 28 -0.77 11.53 0.60
CA TYR A 28 -2.20 11.61 0.30
C TYR A 28 -2.93 12.29 1.45
N ALA A 29 -3.89 13.16 1.13
CA ALA A 29 -4.71 13.84 2.11
C ALA A 29 -6.09 13.19 2.22
N LEU A 30 -6.60 13.08 3.44
CA LEU A 30 -7.98 12.60 3.65
C LEU A 30 -8.93 13.48 2.84
N PHE A 31 -9.77 12.84 2.03
CA PHE A 31 -10.64 13.53 1.08
C PHE A 31 -12.10 13.42 1.48
N GLN A 32 -12.60 12.20 1.67
CA GLN A 32 -13.99 11.94 2.01
C GLN A 32 -14.06 10.95 3.17
N SER A 33 -15.10 11.08 4.00
CA SER A 33 -15.36 10.19 5.13
C SER A 33 -16.84 9.89 5.20
N TRP A 34 -17.18 8.61 5.37
CA TRP A 34 -18.54 8.16 5.62
C TRP A 34 -18.49 6.96 6.57
N GLU A 35 -19.65 6.45 6.97
CA GLU A 35 -19.71 5.39 7.98
C GLU A 35 -18.90 4.15 7.59
N GLY A 36 -19.00 3.72 6.35
CA GLY A 36 -18.34 2.49 5.86
C GLY A 36 -16.97 2.68 5.24
N GLY A 37 -16.47 3.92 5.11
CA GLY A 37 -15.22 4.13 4.39
C GLY A 37 -14.60 5.49 4.49
N ARG A 38 -13.45 5.60 3.82
CA ARG A 38 -12.65 6.83 3.69
C ARG A 38 -12.03 6.87 2.30
N SER A 39 -11.69 8.06 1.85
CA SER A 39 -10.84 8.21 0.68
C SER A 39 -9.70 9.18 0.94
N TRP A 40 -8.60 8.96 0.24
CA TRP A 40 -7.38 9.79 0.30
C TRP A 40 -7.03 10.23 -1.11
N ARG A 41 -6.64 11.48 -1.25
CA ARG A 41 -6.39 12.12 -2.54
C ARG A 41 -4.98 12.65 -2.65
N LEU A 42 -4.36 12.45 -3.82
CA LEU A 42 -3.10 13.07 -4.20
C LEU A 42 -3.23 13.55 -5.64
N GLY A 43 -3.18 14.88 -5.84
CA GLY A 43 -3.43 15.46 -7.16
C GLY A 43 -4.84 15.10 -7.68
N PRO A 44 -4.95 14.66 -8.94
CA PRO A 44 -6.26 14.35 -9.54
C PRO A 44 -6.78 12.94 -9.24
N ILE A 45 -6.02 12.12 -8.50
CA ILE A 45 -6.36 10.73 -8.24
C ILE A 45 -6.67 10.52 -6.76
N TYR A 46 -7.60 9.62 -6.45
CA TYR A 46 -7.86 9.22 -5.07
C TYR A 46 -8.07 7.71 -4.93
N LEU A 47 -7.85 7.21 -3.73
CA LEU A 47 -8.10 5.83 -3.35
C LEU A 47 -9.20 5.78 -2.31
N VAL A 48 -10.15 4.87 -2.51
CA VAL A 48 -11.27 4.62 -1.60
C VAL A 48 -10.97 3.31 -0.85
N ILE A 49 -11.16 3.33 0.46
CA ILE A 49 -11.09 2.13 1.31
C ILE A 49 -12.45 2.01 1.98
N GLU A 50 -13.14 0.90 1.74
CA GLU A 50 -14.50 0.71 2.23
C GLU A 50 -14.70 -0.69 2.79
N GLN A 51 -15.37 -0.76 3.93
CA GLN A 51 -15.96 -1.98 4.44
C GLN A 51 -17.42 -1.99 4.02
N SER A 52 -17.70 -2.65 2.90
CA SER A 52 -19.03 -2.65 2.29
C SER A 52 -19.92 -3.72 2.92
N PRO A 53 -21.22 -3.43 3.15
CA PRO A 53 -22.16 -4.47 3.56
C PRO A 53 -22.42 -5.50 2.45
N ALA A 54 -21.98 -5.24 1.22
CA ALA A 54 -22.12 -6.14 0.09
C ALA A 54 -20.98 -7.17 -0.03
N LEU A 55 -19.99 -7.12 0.89
CA LEU A 55 -18.92 -8.14 0.91
C LEU A 55 -19.52 -9.55 1.00
N THR A 56 -18.99 -10.46 0.18
CA THR A 56 -19.40 -11.86 0.18
C THR A 56 -18.40 -12.78 0.88
N ALA A 57 -17.24 -12.22 1.27
CA ALA A 57 -16.19 -12.91 2.01
C ALA A 57 -15.42 -11.85 2.81
N ASP A 58 -14.67 -12.28 3.81
CA ASP A 58 -13.87 -11.40 4.67
C ASP A 58 -12.37 -11.62 4.50
N GLU A 59 -11.96 -12.21 3.39
CA GLU A 59 -10.56 -12.43 3.05
C GLU A 59 -10.24 -11.86 1.67
N HIS A 60 -9.14 -11.12 1.57
CA HIS A 60 -8.53 -10.74 0.30
C HIS A 60 -7.43 -11.75 -0.03
N ASP A 61 -7.52 -12.35 -1.20
CA ASP A 61 -6.50 -13.26 -1.70
C ASP A 61 -5.88 -12.67 -2.97
N ARG A 62 -4.68 -12.12 -2.85
CA ARG A 62 -3.95 -11.51 -3.97
C ARG A 62 -3.51 -12.51 -5.04
N CYS A 63 -3.60 -13.80 -4.74
CA CYS A 63 -3.26 -14.86 -5.69
C CYS A 63 -4.46 -15.29 -6.54
N ARG A 64 -5.63 -14.68 -6.33
CA ARG A 64 -6.81 -14.88 -7.17
C ARG A 64 -6.87 -13.79 -8.25
N PRO A 65 -7.63 -13.99 -9.32
CA PRO A 65 -7.87 -12.94 -10.30
C PRO A 65 -8.42 -11.68 -9.64
N GLY A 66 -7.83 -10.51 -9.97
CA GLY A 66 -8.19 -9.22 -9.40
C GLY A 66 -6.95 -8.45 -8.98
N LEU A 67 -7.05 -7.69 -7.89
CA LEU A 67 -5.92 -6.91 -7.40
C LEU A 67 -4.85 -7.84 -6.82
N ASN A 68 -3.63 -7.77 -7.37
CA ASN A 68 -2.46 -8.37 -6.75
C ASN A 68 -1.82 -7.39 -5.76
N HIS A 69 -1.44 -6.20 -6.21
CA HIS A 69 -0.88 -5.16 -5.35
C HIS A 69 -1.00 -3.78 -5.98
N LEU A 70 -0.81 -2.74 -5.17
CA LEU A 70 -0.64 -1.37 -5.60
C LEU A 70 0.82 -0.98 -5.41
N ALA A 71 1.37 -0.25 -6.37
CA ALA A 71 2.74 0.25 -6.31
C ALA A 71 2.74 1.77 -6.21
N PHE A 72 3.57 2.31 -5.32
CA PHE A 72 3.68 3.74 -5.04
C PHE A 72 5.12 4.19 -5.22
N HIS A 73 5.31 5.37 -5.77
CA HIS A 73 6.62 5.99 -5.81
C HIS A 73 7.03 6.51 -4.44
N VAL A 74 8.31 6.34 -4.12
CA VAL A 74 8.98 6.96 -2.98
C VAL A 74 10.20 7.70 -3.52
N GLU A 75 10.55 8.83 -2.93
CA GLU A 75 11.58 9.73 -3.46
C GLU A 75 12.93 9.03 -3.68
N ASP A 76 13.42 8.31 -2.66
CA ASP A 76 14.73 7.67 -2.71
C ASP A 76 14.80 6.44 -1.80
N ALA A 77 15.95 5.75 -1.86
CA ALA A 77 16.18 4.53 -1.08
C ALA A 77 16.18 4.80 0.43
N THR A 78 16.74 5.92 0.88
CA THR A 78 16.79 6.27 2.32
C THR A 78 15.37 6.43 2.88
N THR A 79 14.52 7.16 2.17
CA THR A 79 13.13 7.36 2.56
C THR A 79 12.36 6.03 2.54
N LEU A 80 12.60 5.20 1.52
CA LEU A 80 11.97 3.89 1.41
C LEU A 80 12.32 3.00 2.61
N GLU A 81 13.59 2.91 2.97
CA GLU A 81 14.01 2.05 4.09
C GLU A 81 13.46 2.55 5.42
N LYS A 82 13.33 3.86 5.60
CA LYS A 82 12.69 4.43 6.78
C LYS A 82 11.21 4.05 6.84
N LEU A 83 10.51 4.14 5.72
CA LEU A 83 9.10 3.74 5.64
C LEU A 83 8.93 2.26 5.95
N VAL A 84 9.80 1.40 5.44
CA VAL A 84 9.79 -0.04 5.74
C VAL A 84 9.92 -0.28 7.25
N ALA A 85 10.87 0.40 7.90
CA ALA A 85 11.07 0.28 9.33
C ALA A 85 9.84 0.75 10.13
N ASP A 86 9.28 1.90 9.78
CA ASP A 86 8.10 2.45 10.45
C ASP A 86 6.85 1.60 10.20
N ALA A 87 6.72 1.02 9.02
CA ALA A 87 5.55 0.24 8.62
C ALA A 87 5.31 -0.99 9.50
N ALA A 88 6.38 -1.55 10.07
CA ALA A 88 6.27 -2.70 10.97
C ALA A 88 5.40 -2.40 12.21
N GLN A 89 5.29 -1.13 12.61
CA GLN A 89 4.47 -0.70 13.75
C GLN A 89 3.02 -0.38 13.34
N HIS A 90 2.71 -0.49 12.03
CA HIS A 90 1.42 -0.14 11.47
C HIS A 90 0.77 -1.30 10.71
N GLY A 91 1.09 -2.54 11.13
CA GLY A 91 0.45 -3.73 10.59
C GLY A 91 1.01 -4.23 9.27
N TRP A 92 2.21 -3.76 8.88
CA TRP A 92 2.86 -4.20 7.64
C TRP A 92 4.04 -5.12 7.91
N HIS A 93 4.23 -6.09 7.03
CA HIS A 93 5.33 -7.06 7.09
C HIS A 93 6.10 -7.03 5.77
N LEU A 94 7.43 -6.94 5.85
CA LEU A 94 8.28 -6.96 4.67
C LEU A 94 8.25 -8.35 4.05
N MET A 95 7.87 -8.40 2.77
CA MET A 95 7.91 -9.62 1.96
C MET A 95 9.30 -9.77 1.34
N PHE A 96 9.71 -11.02 1.12
CA PHE A 96 10.97 -11.36 0.48
C PHE A 96 12.20 -10.68 1.11
N PRO A 97 12.34 -10.73 2.46
CA PRO A 97 13.40 -9.97 3.14
C PRO A 97 14.81 -10.37 2.70
N GLU A 98 15.02 -11.62 2.31
CA GLU A 98 16.32 -12.11 1.84
C GLU A 98 16.69 -11.57 0.44
N ARG A 99 15.74 -11.04 -0.31
CA ARG A 99 15.96 -10.44 -1.64
C ARG A 99 15.78 -8.93 -1.66
N HIS A 100 15.27 -8.37 -0.56
CA HIS A 100 15.10 -6.93 -0.45
C HIS A 100 16.46 -6.21 -0.56
N PRO A 101 16.59 -5.12 -1.31
CA PRO A 101 15.55 -4.33 -2.00
C PRO A 101 15.38 -4.67 -3.48
N TYR A 102 15.84 -5.82 -3.93
CA TYR A 102 15.84 -6.19 -5.35
C TYR A 102 14.96 -7.41 -5.66
N ALA A 103 13.92 -7.64 -4.85
CA ALA A 103 13.00 -8.76 -5.07
C ALA A 103 12.27 -8.67 -6.41
N GLY A 104 12.05 -7.46 -6.92
CA GLY A 104 11.41 -7.22 -8.22
C GLY A 104 12.37 -7.18 -9.41
N GLY A 105 13.69 -7.30 -9.18
CA GLY A 105 14.69 -7.26 -10.23
C GLY A 105 15.90 -6.40 -9.85
N THR A 106 17.02 -6.63 -10.56
CA THR A 106 18.31 -6.03 -10.20
C THR A 106 18.40 -4.52 -10.44
N GLN A 107 17.49 -3.95 -11.24
CA GLN A 107 17.43 -2.52 -11.55
C GLN A 107 16.20 -1.85 -10.92
N HIS A 108 15.51 -2.57 -10.03
CA HIS A 108 14.26 -2.12 -9.46
C HIS A 108 14.37 -2.09 -7.94
N TYR A 109 14.70 -0.92 -7.40
CA TYR A 109 14.82 -0.74 -5.95
C TYR A 109 13.42 -0.57 -5.38
N ALA A 110 12.93 -1.58 -4.68
CA ALA A 110 11.57 -1.59 -4.18
C ALA A 110 11.44 -2.43 -2.91
N ALA A 111 10.42 -2.12 -2.11
CA ALA A 111 9.99 -2.92 -0.98
C ALA A 111 8.58 -3.43 -1.22
N TYR A 112 8.35 -4.69 -0.92
CA TYR A 112 7.04 -5.32 -0.97
C TYR A 112 6.56 -5.56 0.46
N LEU A 113 5.38 -5.06 0.79
CA LEU A 113 4.81 -5.13 2.12
C LEU A 113 3.44 -5.78 2.06
N GLU A 114 3.12 -6.59 3.06
CA GLU A 114 1.80 -7.22 3.20
C GLU A 114 1.22 -6.84 4.56
N ASN A 115 -0.06 -6.46 4.60
CA ASN A 115 -0.74 -6.20 5.87
C ASN A 115 -1.42 -7.46 6.42
N ASP A 116 -2.02 -7.35 7.61
CA ASP A 116 -2.65 -8.49 8.28
C ASP A 116 -3.88 -9.02 7.53
N ASP A 117 -4.45 -8.24 6.63
CA ASP A 117 -5.62 -8.65 5.83
C ASP A 117 -5.24 -9.16 4.43
N GLY A 118 -3.95 -9.33 4.16
CA GLY A 118 -3.46 -9.92 2.91
C GLY A 118 -3.34 -8.95 1.74
N PHE A 119 -3.44 -7.63 1.98
CA PHE A 119 -3.18 -6.64 0.94
C PHE A 119 -1.69 -6.41 0.78
N GLU A 120 -1.22 -6.46 -0.45
CA GLU A 120 0.16 -6.21 -0.79
C GLU A 120 0.32 -4.82 -1.40
N VAL A 121 1.35 -4.12 -0.99
CA VAL A 121 1.79 -2.86 -1.62
C VAL A 121 3.26 -2.95 -1.97
N GLU A 122 3.66 -2.16 -2.96
CA GLU A 122 5.03 -2.02 -3.38
C GLU A 122 5.44 -0.56 -3.26
N LEU A 123 6.59 -0.29 -2.67
CA LEU A 123 7.18 1.04 -2.60
C LEU A 123 8.39 1.05 -3.53
N VAL A 124 8.38 1.95 -4.52
CA VAL A 124 9.41 2.01 -5.56
C VAL A 124 10.20 3.30 -5.41
N ALA A 125 11.51 3.20 -5.21
CA ALA A 125 12.37 4.37 -5.11
C ALA A 125 12.60 4.97 -6.51
N ILE A 126 12.22 6.25 -6.68
CA ILE A 126 12.41 6.97 -7.95
C ILE A 126 13.90 7.19 -8.19
N ASN A 127 14.60 7.66 -7.16
CA ASN A 127 16.03 7.94 -7.20
C ASN A 127 16.74 6.87 -6.37
N SER A 128 17.13 5.77 -7.02
CA SER A 128 17.82 4.69 -6.34
C SER A 128 19.32 4.72 -6.65
N PRO A 129 20.17 4.21 -5.74
CA PRO A 129 21.58 4.09 -6.05
C PRO A 129 21.79 3.11 -7.20
N GLU A 130 22.79 3.40 -8.05
CA GLU A 130 23.17 2.47 -9.11
C GLU A 130 23.71 1.18 -8.49
N ARG A 131 23.22 0.05 -8.99
CA ARG A 131 23.73 -1.24 -8.60
C ARG A 131 24.99 -1.54 -9.43
N LYS A 132 26.12 -1.60 -8.73
CA LYS A 132 27.39 -1.95 -9.36
C LYS A 132 27.63 -3.46 -9.39
#